data_b276db7a651c9e44765e9e468c2b9e2b
#
_entry.id   b276db7a651c9e44765e9e468c2b9e2b
#
_cell.length_a   1.000
_cell.length_b   1.000
_cell.length_c   1.000
_cell.angle_alpha   90.00
_cell.angle_beta   90.00
_cell.angle_gamma   90.00
#
_symmetry.space_group_name_H-M   'P 1'
#
loop_
_entity.id
_entity.type
_entity.pdbx_description
1 polymer ?
#
loop_
_entity_poly.entity_id
_entity_poly.type
_entity_poly.pdbx_seq_one_letter_code
_entity_poly.pdbx_strand_id
1 'polypeptide(L)'
;MSLLLHIVAHGRIGRSPEAELVDRYAKRIGGGGAWPFRITELPDRGGTPPAALSPARTVLLDERGKQLDSEQFAALLGRWRDEGVREARFVIGAADGHGKAARAEADVLFAFGAATWPHMLARAMLAEQLWRATSILAGHPYHRAG
;
A
#
# COMPACT_ATOMS: atom_id res chain seq x y z
N MET A 1 14.14 4.44 13.57
CA MET A 1 13.43 3.16 13.33
C MET A 1 12.74 3.20 11.99
N SER A 2 12.75 2.08 11.30
CA SER A 2 12.15 1.99 9.98
C SER A 2 10.75 1.38 10.05
N LEU A 3 9.87 1.84 9.19
CA LEU A 3 8.53 1.31 8.99
C LEU A 3 8.52 0.49 7.70
N LEU A 4 8.28 -0.81 7.79
CA LEU A 4 8.14 -1.66 6.63
C LEU A 4 6.82 -1.34 5.91
N LEU A 5 6.92 -1.00 4.64
CA LEU A 5 5.75 -0.84 3.76
C LEU A 5 5.52 -2.17 3.05
N HIS A 6 4.39 -2.82 3.33
CA HIS A 6 4.13 -4.18 2.87
C HIS A 6 2.82 -4.25 2.09
N ILE A 7 2.90 -4.49 0.79
CA ILE A 7 1.71 -4.74 -0.03
C ILE A 7 1.40 -6.23 0.06
N VAL A 8 0.19 -6.56 0.50
CA VAL A 8 -0.32 -7.93 0.52
C VAL A 8 -1.48 -8.00 -0.46
N ALA A 9 -1.29 -8.71 -1.56
CA ALA A 9 -2.25 -8.67 -2.66
C ALA A 9 -2.64 -10.08 -3.09
N HIS A 10 -3.93 -10.28 -3.37
CA HIS A 10 -4.42 -11.52 -3.95
C HIS A 10 -4.18 -11.53 -5.45
N GLY A 11 -3.75 -12.69 -5.95
CA GLY A 11 -3.48 -12.90 -7.35
C GLY A 11 -2.05 -12.62 -7.76
N ARG A 12 -1.66 -13.19 -8.90
CA ARG A 12 -0.33 -12.99 -9.48
C ARG A 12 -0.39 -11.92 -10.54
N ILE A 13 0.50 -10.95 -10.43
CA ILE A 13 0.58 -9.90 -11.44
C ILE A 13 1.30 -10.38 -12.73
N GLY A 14 2.19 -11.37 -12.59
CA GLY A 14 2.89 -11.98 -13.73
C GLY A 14 3.69 -10.97 -14.54
N ARG A 15 3.65 -11.12 -15.86
CA ARG A 15 4.26 -10.17 -16.81
C ARG A 15 3.16 -9.32 -17.41
N SER A 16 3.23 -8.01 -17.20
CA SER A 16 2.19 -7.08 -17.65
C SER A 16 2.73 -5.66 -17.55
N PRO A 17 2.11 -4.69 -18.21
CA PRO A 17 2.46 -3.29 -18.01
C PRO A 17 2.33 -2.86 -16.55
N GLU A 18 1.33 -3.38 -15.84
CA GLU A 18 1.14 -3.11 -14.41
C GLU A 18 2.31 -3.64 -13.60
N ALA A 19 2.80 -4.83 -13.91
CA ALA A 19 3.96 -5.43 -13.24
C ALA A 19 5.21 -4.58 -13.41
N GLU A 20 5.41 -4.01 -14.59
CA GLU A 20 6.54 -3.12 -14.88
C GLU A 20 6.46 -1.85 -14.03
N LEU A 21 5.26 -1.29 -13.88
CA LEU A 21 5.04 -0.11 -13.04
C LEU A 21 5.32 -0.42 -11.57
N VAL A 22 4.80 -1.52 -11.07
CA VAL A 22 5.03 -1.96 -9.69
C VAL A 22 6.53 -2.12 -9.43
N ASP A 23 7.24 -2.78 -10.34
CA ASP A 23 8.68 -3.00 -10.21
C ASP A 23 9.45 -1.68 -10.20
N ARG A 24 9.07 -0.74 -11.06
CA ARG A 24 9.68 0.58 -11.11
C ARG A 24 9.60 1.29 -9.76
N TYR A 25 8.42 1.35 -9.18
CA TYR A 25 8.23 2.07 -7.91
C TYR A 25 8.82 1.31 -6.73
N ALA A 26 8.76 -0.03 -6.75
CA ALA A 26 9.40 -0.86 -5.75
C ALA A 26 10.92 -0.60 -5.68
N LYS A 27 11.56 -0.51 -6.83
CA LYS A 27 13.00 -0.20 -6.91
C LYS A 27 13.32 1.21 -6.39
N ARG A 28 12.48 2.17 -6.70
CA ARG A 28 12.67 3.55 -6.21
C ARG A 28 12.54 3.63 -4.70
N ILE A 29 11.54 2.96 -4.11
CA ILE A 29 11.37 2.92 -2.67
C ILE A 29 12.55 2.23 -2.00
N GLY A 30 12.92 1.05 -2.48
CA GLY A 30 14.01 0.26 -1.92
C GLY A 30 15.37 0.91 -2.11
N GLY A 31 15.58 1.60 -3.22
CA GLY A 31 16.84 2.26 -3.55
C GLY A 31 17.21 3.42 -2.61
N GLY A 32 16.21 4.05 -2.00
CA GLY A 32 16.44 5.10 -1.03
C GLY A 32 16.90 4.62 0.34
N GLY A 33 16.69 3.35 0.65
CA GLY A 33 17.15 2.70 1.89
C GLY A 33 16.44 3.11 3.17
N ALA A 34 15.64 4.18 3.15
CA ALA A 34 14.96 4.69 4.35
C ALA A 34 13.69 3.92 4.69
N TRP A 35 13.08 3.27 3.70
CA TRP A 35 11.80 2.57 3.85
C TRP A 35 11.94 1.15 3.32
N PRO A 36 12.00 0.14 4.21
CA PRO A 36 11.91 -1.25 3.75
C PRO A 36 10.59 -1.46 3.01
N PHE A 37 10.64 -2.20 1.91
CA PHE A 37 9.48 -2.42 1.07
C PHE A 37 9.37 -3.91 0.71
N ARG A 38 8.16 -4.44 0.74
CA ARG A 38 7.91 -5.85 0.49
C ARG A 38 6.56 -6.02 -0.17
N ILE A 39 6.47 -6.99 -1.09
CA ILE A 39 5.22 -7.40 -1.70
C ILE A 39 5.04 -8.90 -1.44
N THR A 40 3.87 -9.28 -0.96
CA THR A 40 3.46 -10.68 -0.82
C THR A 40 2.24 -10.90 -1.70
N GLU A 41 2.34 -11.89 -2.60
CA GLU A 41 1.19 -12.31 -3.38
C GLU A 41 0.54 -13.52 -2.72
N LEU A 42 -0.76 -13.46 -2.53
CA LEU A 42 -1.58 -14.55 -2.01
C LEU A 42 -2.34 -15.18 -3.19
N PRO A 43 -2.86 -16.43 -3.02
CA PRO A 43 -3.74 -17.00 -4.04
C PRO A 43 -4.92 -16.07 -4.33
N ASP A 44 -5.60 -16.31 -5.48
CA ASP A 44 -6.78 -15.53 -5.84
C ASP A 44 -7.84 -15.53 -4.75
N ARG A 45 -7.92 -16.62 -4.01
CA ARG A 45 -8.81 -16.75 -2.85
C ARG A 45 -8.08 -17.41 -1.70
N GLY A 46 -8.36 -16.93 -0.50
CA GLY A 46 -7.78 -17.49 0.70
C GLY A 46 -6.30 -17.20 0.84
N GLY A 47 -5.60 -18.14 1.45
CA GLY A 47 -4.20 -17.97 1.80
C GLY A 47 -4.01 -17.19 3.10
N THR A 48 -2.86 -17.39 3.72
CA THR A 48 -2.52 -16.72 4.97
C THR A 48 -1.32 -15.83 4.74
N PRO A 49 -1.44 -14.53 5.00
CA PRO A 49 -0.28 -13.65 4.90
C PRO A 49 0.75 -13.99 5.97
N PRO A 50 2.02 -13.66 5.76
CA PRO A 50 3.02 -13.85 6.82
C PRO A 50 2.67 -13.02 8.06
N ALA A 51 3.14 -13.43 9.20
CA ALA A 51 2.92 -12.70 10.44
C ALA A 51 3.50 -11.29 10.34
N ALA A 52 2.73 -10.30 10.80
CA ALA A 52 3.18 -8.91 10.77
C ALA A 52 4.17 -8.62 11.89
N LEU A 53 5.08 -7.69 11.63
CA LEU A 53 5.90 -7.11 12.68
C LEU A 53 4.99 -6.27 13.59
N SER A 54 5.14 -6.40 14.89
CA SER A 54 4.30 -5.67 15.84
C SER A 54 5.05 -4.49 16.46
N PRO A 55 4.42 -3.34 16.62
CA PRO A 55 3.02 -3.02 16.28
C PRO A 55 2.86 -2.80 14.76
N ALA A 56 1.72 -3.22 14.25
CA ALA A 56 1.38 -3.11 12.83
C ALA A 56 0.10 -2.29 12.63
N ARG A 57 -0.04 -1.76 11.42
CA ARG A 57 -1.30 -1.12 10.97
C ARG A 57 -1.71 -1.74 9.65
N THR A 58 -3.01 -1.87 9.46
CA THR A 58 -3.57 -2.45 8.23
C THR A 58 -4.43 -1.45 7.51
N VAL A 59 -4.13 -1.25 6.24
CA VAL A 59 -4.91 -0.43 5.31
C VAL A 59 -5.52 -1.38 4.28
N LEU A 60 -6.84 -1.40 4.17
CA LEU A 60 -7.50 -2.12 3.10
C LEU A 60 -7.85 -1.15 1.98
N LEU A 61 -7.52 -1.51 0.75
CA LEU A 61 -8.00 -0.79 -0.42
C LEU A 61 -9.45 -1.23 -0.68
N ASP A 62 -10.37 -0.30 -0.54
CA ASP A 62 -11.80 -0.56 -0.69
C ASP A 62 -12.43 0.70 -1.28
N GLU A 63 -13.24 0.53 -2.34
CA GLU A 63 -13.88 1.68 -3.02
C GLU A 63 -14.81 2.48 -2.11
N ARG A 64 -15.22 1.91 -0.98
CA ARG A 64 -16.03 2.58 0.03
C ARG A 64 -15.20 3.24 1.13
N GLY A 65 -13.88 3.23 0.99
CA GLY A 65 -12.99 3.78 1.98
C GLY A 65 -12.84 5.30 1.91
N LYS A 66 -12.03 5.82 2.80
CA LYS A 66 -11.65 7.23 2.81
C LYS A 66 -10.84 7.58 1.57
N GLN A 67 -11.09 8.74 1.02
CA GLN A 67 -10.23 9.32 -0.01
C GLN A 67 -9.19 10.20 0.68
N LEU A 68 -7.93 9.84 0.55
CA LEU A 68 -6.82 10.63 1.05
C LEU A 68 -6.05 11.19 -0.13
N ASP A 69 -5.72 12.47 -0.11
CA ASP A 69 -4.77 12.98 -1.09
C ASP A 69 -3.35 12.51 -0.74
N SER A 70 -2.40 12.75 -1.62
CA SER A 70 -1.04 12.25 -1.46
C SER A 70 -0.34 12.80 -0.22
N GLU A 71 -0.61 14.05 0.13
CA GLU A 71 -0.03 14.67 1.31
C GLU A 71 -0.63 14.09 2.59
N GLN A 72 -1.95 13.85 2.61
CA GLN A 72 -2.61 13.20 3.73
C GLN A 72 -2.11 11.77 3.91
N PHE A 73 -1.91 11.05 2.81
CA PHE A 73 -1.39 9.69 2.84
C PHE A 73 0.05 9.67 3.39
N ALA A 74 0.89 10.60 2.93
CA ALA A 74 2.25 10.74 3.44
C ALA A 74 2.25 11.06 4.95
N ALA A 75 1.38 11.97 5.38
CA ALA A 75 1.27 12.33 6.79
C ALA A 75 0.87 11.13 7.65
N LEU A 76 -0.01 10.27 7.15
CA LEU A 76 -0.40 9.05 7.85
C LEU A 76 0.80 8.13 8.06
N LEU A 77 1.60 7.89 7.02
CA LEU A 77 2.79 7.05 7.12
C LEU A 77 3.84 7.67 8.04
N GLY A 78 4.03 8.96 7.96
CA GLY A 78 4.96 9.69 8.83
C GLY A 78 4.57 9.59 10.29
N ARG A 79 3.28 9.72 10.59
CA ARG A 79 2.76 9.58 11.95
C ARG A 79 2.99 8.17 12.49
N TRP A 80 2.69 7.15 11.69
CA TRP A 80 2.90 5.76 12.11
C TRP A 80 4.38 5.47 12.37
N ARG A 81 5.27 5.97 11.49
CA ARG A 81 6.70 5.84 11.71
C ARG A 81 7.12 6.47 13.03
N ASP A 82 6.64 7.68 13.31
CA ASP A 82 7.01 8.42 14.50
C ASP A 82 6.42 7.80 15.77
N GLU A 83 5.29 7.09 15.65
CA GLU A 83 4.67 6.36 16.75
C GLU A 83 5.31 4.98 17.00
N GLY A 84 6.29 4.59 16.21
CA GLY A 84 6.98 3.33 16.39
C GLY A 84 6.30 2.13 15.75
N VAL A 85 5.35 2.34 14.84
CA VAL A 85 4.76 1.25 14.05
C VAL A 85 5.86 0.61 13.20
N ARG A 86 5.92 -0.72 13.22
CA ARG A 86 6.98 -1.46 12.54
C ARG A 86 6.60 -1.94 11.16
N GLU A 87 5.31 -2.15 10.91
CA GLU A 87 4.82 -2.58 9.61
C GLU A 87 3.47 -1.93 9.30
N ALA A 88 3.35 -1.36 8.11
CA ALA A 88 2.09 -0.93 7.54
C ALA A 88 1.74 -1.86 6.39
N ARG A 89 0.64 -2.59 6.52
CA ARG A 89 0.16 -3.51 5.50
C ARG A 89 -0.92 -2.87 4.67
N PHE A 90 -0.75 -2.94 3.37
CA PHE A 90 -1.71 -2.44 2.39
C PHE A 90 -2.27 -3.66 1.67
N VAL A 91 -3.53 -3.98 1.96
CA VAL A 91 -4.14 -5.21 1.47
C VAL A 91 -5.04 -4.91 0.29
N ILE A 92 -4.75 -5.57 -0.83
CA ILE A 92 -5.57 -5.52 -2.03
C ILE A 92 -6.29 -6.86 -2.13
N GLY A 93 -7.60 -6.85 -2.01
CA GLY A 93 -8.42 -8.05 -2.02
C GLY A 93 -8.54 -8.68 -3.40
N ALA A 94 -9.18 -9.85 -3.41
CA ALA A 94 -9.55 -10.54 -4.65
C ALA A 94 -10.61 -9.73 -5.41
N ALA A 95 -10.95 -10.18 -6.62
CA ALA A 95 -11.90 -9.48 -7.49
C ALA A 95 -13.28 -9.24 -6.86
N ASP A 96 -13.68 -10.08 -5.92
CA ASP A 96 -14.93 -9.94 -5.17
C ASP A 96 -14.79 -9.06 -3.90
N GLY A 97 -13.62 -8.46 -3.68
CA GLY A 97 -13.36 -7.53 -2.59
C GLY A 97 -13.01 -8.19 -1.26
N HIS A 98 -13.05 -7.39 -0.22
CA HIS A 98 -12.73 -7.82 1.14
C HIS A 98 -13.97 -8.34 1.86
N GLY A 99 -13.76 -9.33 2.74
CA GLY A 99 -14.83 -9.79 3.63
C GLY A 99 -15.15 -8.76 4.72
N LYS A 100 -16.34 -8.91 5.30
CA LYS A 100 -16.82 -8.01 6.36
C LYS A 100 -15.90 -7.99 7.57
N ALA A 101 -15.37 -9.15 7.98
CA ALA A 101 -14.45 -9.24 9.12
C ALA A 101 -13.15 -8.48 8.85
N ALA A 102 -12.59 -8.60 7.66
CA ALA A 102 -11.36 -7.89 7.29
C ALA A 102 -11.57 -6.38 7.34
N ARG A 103 -12.71 -5.90 6.86
CA ARG A 103 -13.04 -4.46 6.92
C ARG A 103 -13.19 -3.96 8.35
N ALA A 104 -13.77 -4.78 9.23
CA ALA A 104 -13.95 -4.40 10.63
C ALA A 104 -12.63 -4.32 11.40
N GLU A 105 -11.65 -5.13 11.02
CA GLU A 105 -10.34 -5.17 11.71
C GLU A 105 -9.32 -4.17 11.16
N ALA A 106 -9.57 -3.59 9.99
CA ALA A 106 -8.63 -2.66 9.37
C ALA A 106 -8.54 -1.35 10.16
N ASP A 107 -7.34 -0.79 10.22
CA ASP A 107 -7.12 0.53 10.80
C ASP A 107 -7.63 1.64 9.88
N VAL A 108 -7.50 1.44 8.56
CA VAL A 108 -7.96 2.40 7.56
C VAL A 108 -8.53 1.64 6.36
N LEU A 109 -9.69 2.09 5.88
CA LEU A 109 -10.21 1.72 4.57
C LEU A 109 -9.86 2.88 3.64
N PHE A 110 -9.15 2.60 2.55
CA PHE A 110 -8.61 3.62 1.66
C PHE A 110 -9.10 3.39 0.23
N ALA A 111 -9.58 4.45 -0.41
CA ALA A 111 -10.06 4.41 -1.78
C ALA A 111 -9.32 5.40 -2.67
N PHE A 112 -9.11 5.00 -3.93
CA PHE A 112 -8.62 5.88 -4.99
C PHE A 112 -9.79 6.56 -5.72
N GLY A 113 -10.72 7.11 -4.97
CA GLY A 113 -11.95 7.67 -5.51
C GLY A 113 -13.10 6.68 -5.41
N ALA A 114 -14.29 7.08 -5.90
CA ALA A 114 -15.50 6.29 -5.81
C ALA A 114 -15.59 5.20 -6.88
N ALA A 115 -14.76 5.28 -7.92
CA ALA A 115 -14.79 4.32 -9.02
C ALA A 115 -14.16 2.99 -8.61
N THR A 116 -14.61 1.93 -9.25
CA THR A 116 -13.99 0.62 -9.12
C THR A 116 -12.79 0.53 -10.05
N TRP A 117 -11.66 0.08 -9.54
CA TRP A 117 -10.44 -0.09 -10.32
C TRP A 117 -10.09 -1.56 -10.48
N PRO A 118 -9.56 -1.97 -11.65
CA PRO A 118 -8.99 -3.31 -11.76
C PRO A 118 -7.90 -3.50 -10.71
N HIS A 119 -7.90 -4.65 -10.03
CA HIS A 119 -7.02 -4.81 -8.87
C HIS A 119 -5.52 -4.79 -9.21
N MET A 120 -5.12 -5.21 -10.42
CA MET A 120 -3.71 -5.12 -10.83
C MET A 120 -3.29 -3.67 -11.08
N LEU A 121 -4.18 -2.86 -11.65
CA LEU A 121 -3.93 -1.43 -11.82
C LEU A 121 -3.90 -0.73 -10.47
N ALA A 122 -4.79 -1.08 -9.56
CA ALA A 122 -4.79 -0.55 -8.19
C ALA A 122 -3.47 -0.85 -7.48
N ARG A 123 -2.88 -2.03 -7.71
CA ARG A 123 -1.57 -2.38 -7.15
C ARG A 123 -0.48 -1.42 -7.64
N ALA A 124 -0.48 -1.13 -8.94
CA ALA A 124 0.48 -0.17 -9.51
C ALA A 124 0.26 1.24 -8.96
N MET A 125 -1.00 1.66 -8.84
CA MET A 125 -1.36 2.96 -8.27
C MET A 125 -0.91 3.07 -6.81
N LEU A 126 -1.08 2.00 -6.04
CA LEU A 126 -0.64 1.96 -4.64
C LEU A 126 0.88 2.07 -4.54
N ALA A 127 1.61 1.31 -5.35
CA ALA A 127 3.08 1.38 -5.37
C ALA A 127 3.56 2.79 -5.69
N GLU A 128 2.93 3.45 -6.65
CA GLU A 128 3.22 4.84 -6.99
C GLU A 128 2.95 5.78 -5.81
N GLN A 129 1.82 5.64 -5.14
CA GLN A 129 1.48 6.48 -3.99
C GLN A 129 2.42 6.24 -2.81
N LEU A 130 2.88 5.02 -2.60
CA LEU A 130 3.88 4.73 -1.57
C LEU A 130 5.22 5.40 -1.89
N TRP A 131 5.67 5.33 -3.14
CA TRP A 131 6.86 6.08 -3.57
C TRP A 131 6.67 7.59 -3.37
N ARG A 132 5.52 8.11 -3.80
CA ARG A 132 5.19 9.53 -3.65
C ARG A 132 5.19 9.96 -2.18
N ALA A 133 4.57 9.17 -1.31
CA ALA A 133 4.53 9.46 0.12
C ALA A 133 5.93 9.48 0.75
N THR A 134 6.78 8.50 0.44
CA THR A 134 8.15 8.49 0.94
C THR A 134 8.95 9.66 0.40
N SER A 135 8.69 10.07 -0.84
CA SER A 135 9.32 11.25 -1.45
C SER A 135 8.94 12.54 -0.72
N ILE A 136 7.65 12.70 -0.39
CA ILE A 136 7.16 13.86 0.35
C ILE A 136 7.84 13.93 1.72
N LEU A 137 7.90 12.81 2.43
CA LEU A 137 8.50 12.76 3.76
C LEU A 137 10.01 13.01 3.76
N ALA A 138 10.67 12.68 2.65
CA ALA A 138 12.11 12.92 2.48
C ALA A 138 12.44 14.32 1.94
N GLY A 139 11.44 15.11 1.58
CA GLY A 139 11.65 16.40 0.93
C GLY A 139 12.11 16.30 -0.52
N HIS A 140 11.96 15.13 -1.15
CA HIS A 140 12.32 14.90 -2.54
C HIS A 140 11.32 15.60 -3.47
N PRO A 141 11.77 16.20 -4.60
CA PRO A 141 10.89 17.02 -5.45
C PRO A 141 9.96 16.22 -6.38
N TYR A 142 9.80 14.93 -6.18
CA TYR A 142 8.94 14.09 -7.03
C TYR A 142 7.48 14.57 -7.03
N HIS A 143 6.92 14.83 -5.84
CA HIS A 143 5.53 15.27 -5.71
C HIS A 143 5.39 16.75 -6.01
N ARG A 144 4.39 17.08 -6.83
CA ARG A 144 3.99 18.46 -7.06
C ARG A 144 2.49 18.57 -6.85
N ALA A 145 2.07 19.39 -5.89
CA ALA A 145 0.67 19.64 -5.62
C ALA A 145 0.10 20.59 -6.70
N GLY A 146 -1.02 20.23 -7.24
CA GLY A 146 -1.72 21.03 -8.24
C GLY A 146 -1.21 20.75 -9.64
#